data_99a084ad41db240061f3e7f059f5e959
#
_entry.id   99a084ad41db240061f3e7f059f5e959
#
_cell.length_a   1.000
_cell.length_b   1.000
_cell.length_c   1.000
_cell.angle_alpha   90.00
_cell.angle_beta   90.00
_cell.angle_gamma   90.00
#
_symmetry.space_group_name_H-M   'P 1'
#
loop_
_entity.id
_entity.type
_entity.pdbx_description
1 polymer ?
#
loop_
_entity_poly.entity_id
_entity_poly.type
_entity_poly.pdbx_seq_one_letter_code
_entity_poly.pdbx_strand_id
1 'polypeptide(L)'
;MSDVYETTIQGYKIAHKRTLFRRRIGEQERKEVEILKRLSHVHIVQLVGTYVQRKHLGILLYPVAICDLHTFFEDIEAWSKVLAANENRDSSLLARRSLDPDVKARLKALHYDFPDGTGANWASIVYSRIGCLVSAIAYLHSQKIRHKDLKPSNILLAESQLWITDFGSATDFSQLSQSATDNERGTPRYFAPE
;
A
#
# COMPACT_ATOMS: atom_id res chain seq x y z
N MET A 1 -3.10 -17.58 2.00
CA MET A 1 -1.96 -16.84 1.45
C MET A 1 -2.43 -16.23 0.14
N SER A 2 -2.28 -14.96 -0.04
CA SER A 2 -2.66 -14.24 -1.26
C SER A 2 -1.40 -13.71 -1.93
N ASP A 3 -1.34 -13.84 -3.24
CA ASP A 3 -0.25 -13.32 -4.06
C ASP A 3 -0.78 -12.12 -4.85
N VAL A 4 0.04 -11.07 -5.00
CA VAL A 4 -0.30 -9.89 -5.80
C VAL A 4 0.77 -9.71 -6.87
N TYR A 5 0.35 -9.53 -8.10
CA TYR A 5 1.24 -9.29 -9.23
C TYR A 5 0.61 -8.34 -10.25
N GLU A 6 1.45 -7.70 -11.05
CA GLU A 6 1.00 -6.86 -12.16
C GLU A 6 0.52 -7.75 -13.32
N THR A 7 -0.58 -7.38 -13.92
CA THR A 7 -1.07 -7.95 -15.19
C THR A 7 -1.54 -6.83 -16.11
N THR A 8 -1.73 -7.14 -17.38
CA THR A 8 -2.22 -6.18 -18.38
C THR A 8 -3.54 -6.66 -18.95
N ILE A 9 -4.57 -5.80 -18.91
CA ILE A 9 -5.89 -6.06 -19.49
C ILE A 9 -6.20 -4.90 -20.43
N GLN A 10 -6.40 -5.20 -21.71
CA GLN A 10 -6.68 -4.20 -22.76
C GLN A 10 -5.70 -3.01 -22.78
N GLY A 11 -4.42 -3.28 -22.51
CA GLY A 11 -3.37 -2.27 -22.46
C GLY A 11 -3.22 -1.52 -21.13
N TYR A 12 -4.11 -1.73 -20.17
CA TYR A 12 -4.02 -1.14 -18.84
C TYR A 12 -3.31 -2.07 -17.85
N LYS A 13 -2.38 -1.52 -17.08
CA LYS A 13 -1.74 -2.22 -15.96
C LYS A 13 -2.71 -2.34 -14.80
N ILE A 14 -2.89 -3.55 -14.31
CA ILE A 14 -3.84 -3.91 -13.25
C ILE A 14 -3.08 -4.72 -12.18
N ALA A 15 -3.30 -4.41 -10.91
CA ALA A 15 -2.85 -5.24 -9.82
C ALA A 15 -3.82 -6.42 -9.64
N HIS A 16 -3.29 -7.62 -9.69
CA HIS A 16 -4.06 -8.84 -9.59
C HIS A 16 -3.74 -9.54 -8.27
N LYS A 17 -4.65 -9.43 -7.31
CA LYS A 17 -4.62 -10.15 -6.03
C LYS A 17 -5.29 -11.50 -6.20
N ARG A 18 -4.55 -12.58 -5.96
CA ARG A 18 -5.05 -13.96 -6.10
C ARG A 18 -5.02 -14.68 -4.75
N THR A 19 -6.18 -15.12 -4.29
CA THR A 19 -6.32 -15.80 -3.00
C THR A 19 -6.83 -17.22 -3.21
N LEU A 20 -6.13 -18.20 -2.61
CA LEU A 20 -6.53 -19.60 -2.61
C LEU A 20 -7.58 -19.85 -1.52
N PHE A 21 -8.69 -20.49 -1.86
CA PHE A 21 -9.67 -20.97 -0.87
C PHE A 21 -9.82 -22.50 -0.93
N ARG A 22 -10.01 -23.11 0.24
CA ARG A 22 -10.08 -24.60 0.32
C ARG A 22 -11.45 -25.16 -0.03
N ARG A 23 -12.53 -24.60 0.50
CA ARG A 23 -13.91 -25.05 0.30
C ARG A 23 -14.83 -23.95 -0.22
N ARG A 24 -14.78 -22.78 0.40
CA ARG A 24 -15.58 -21.59 0.04
C ARG A 24 -14.69 -20.36 0.15
N ILE A 25 -15.06 -19.29 -0.58
CA ILE A 25 -14.43 -17.96 -0.42
C ILE A 25 -14.65 -17.53 1.02
N GLY A 26 -13.57 -17.10 1.69
CA GLY A 26 -13.61 -16.65 3.07
C GLY A 26 -14.47 -15.41 3.27
N GLU A 27 -14.84 -15.15 4.51
CA GLU A 27 -15.67 -14.00 4.84
C GLU A 27 -14.91 -12.68 4.64
N GLN A 28 -13.61 -12.66 4.96
CA GLN A 28 -12.74 -11.49 4.75
C GLN A 28 -12.67 -11.09 3.27
N GLU A 29 -12.47 -12.05 2.37
CA GLU A 29 -12.39 -11.77 0.94
C GLU A 29 -13.74 -11.27 0.38
N ARG A 30 -14.85 -11.78 0.90
CA ARG A 30 -16.20 -11.29 0.52
C ARG A 30 -16.41 -9.86 1.01
N LYS A 31 -16.10 -9.59 2.28
CA LYS A 31 -16.17 -8.25 2.86
C LYS A 31 -15.29 -7.26 2.09
N GLU A 32 -14.04 -7.64 1.77
CA GLU A 32 -13.14 -6.82 0.97
C GLU A 32 -13.77 -6.41 -0.36
N VAL A 33 -14.31 -7.37 -1.11
CA VAL A 33 -14.95 -7.12 -2.40
C VAL A 33 -16.20 -6.24 -2.27
N GLU A 34 -17.04 -6.50 -1.27
CA GLU A 34 -18.28 -5.73 -1.04
C GLU A 34 -17.97 -4.27 -0.65
N ILE A 35 -16.97 -4.05 0.19
CA ILE A 35 -16.53 -2.71 0.57
C ILE A 35 -15.94 -1.99 -0.63
N LEU A 36 -15.02 -2.63 -1.37
CA LEU A 36 -14.39 -2.02 -2.54
C LEU A 36 -15.38 -1.64 -3.63
N LYS A 37 -16.48 -2.40 -3.82
CA LYS A 37 -17.56 -2.04 -4.77
C LYS A 37 -18.26 -0.72 -4.44
N ARG A 38 -18.28 -0.33 -3.18
CA ARG A 38 -18.95 0.88 -2.70
C ARG A 38 -18.03 2.10 -2.69
N LEU A 39 -16.71 1.88 -2.70
CA LEU A 39 -15.73 2.94 -2.57
C LEU A 39 -15.35 3.50 -3.95
N SER A 40 -15.36 4.84 -4.03
CA SER A 40 -14.88 5.57 -5.20
C SER A 40 -14.18 6.84 -4.73
N HIS A 41 -12.85 6.80 -4.64
CA HIS A 41 -12.04 7.93 -4.19
C HIS A 41 -10.66 7.88 -4.85
N VAL A 42 -10.11 9.05 -5.20
CA VAL A 42 -8.84 9.19 -5.92
C VAL A 42 -7.63 8.59 -5.18
N HIS A 43 -7.71 8.45 -3.86
CA HIS A 43 -6.67 7.88 -3.00
C HIS A 43 -7.06 6.53 -2.36
N ILE A 44 -7.97 5.80 -2.98
CA ILE A 44 -8.33 4.43 -2.61
C ILE A 44 -8.23 3.57 -3.87
N VAL A 45 -7.64 2.36 -3.75
CA VAL A 45 -7.61 1.42 -4.88
C VAL A 45 -9.02 1.11 -5.35
N GLN A 46 -9.20 1.05 -6.65
CA GLN A 46 -10.49 0.77 -7.28
C GLN A 46 -10.60 -0.69 -7.65
N LEU A 47 -11.76 -1.29 -7.40
CA LEU A 47 -12.08 -2.62 -7.87
C LEU A 47 -12.45 -2.56 -9.36
N VAL A 48 -11.62 -3.16 -10.20
CA VAL A 48 -11.90 -3.31 -11.65
C VAL A 48 -12.84 -4.49 -11.88
N GLY A 49 -12.63 -5.58 -11.14
CA GLY A 49 -13.46 -6.77 -11.27
C GLY A 49 -12.99 -7.90 -10.38
N THR A 50 -13.79 -8.96 -10.36
CA THR A 50 -13.45 -10.19 -9.67
C THR A 50 -13.80 -11.40 -10.54
N TYR A 51 -13.08 -12.49 -10.34
CA TYR A 51 -13.41 -13.76 -10.96
C TYR A 51 -13.08 -14.93 -10.02
N VAL A 52 -13.70 -16.05 -10.27
CA VAL A 52 -13.41 -17.31 -9.59
C VAL A 52 -12.93 -18.31 -10.61
N GLN A 53 -11.74 -18.84 -10.43
CA GLN A 53 -11.18 -19.88 -11.29
C GLN A 53 -10.68 -21.03 -10.44
N ARG A 54 -11.30 -22.22 -10.58
CA ARG A 54 -11.01 -23.40 -9.75
C ARG A 54 -11.16 -23.04 -8.27
N LYS A 55 -10.07 -23.06 -7.49
CA LYS A 55 -10.04 -22.74 -6.05
C LYS A 55 -9.39 -21.38 -5.76
N HIS A 56 -9.38 -20.48 -6.73
CA HIS A 56 -8.81 -19.15 -6.57
C HIS A 56 -9.87 -18.07 -6.80
N LEU A 57 -9.90 -17.10 -5.92
CA LEU A 57 -10.54 -15.81 -6.12
C LEU A 57 -9.48 -14.84 -6.67
N GLY A 58 -9.75 -14.28 -7.83
CA GLY A 58 -8.98 -13.16 -8.37
C GLY A 58 -9.72 -11.84 -8.12
N ILE A 59 -9.01 -10.87 -7.57
CA ILE A 59 -9.48 -9.49 -7.37
C ILE A 59 -8.57 -8.60 -8.23
N LEU A 60 -9.16 -7.87 -9.15
CA LEU A 60 -8.46 -6.96 -10.06
C LEU A 60 -8.59 -5.54 -9.54
N LEU A 61 -7.47 -4.90 -9.25
CA LEU A 61 -7.39 -3.59 -8.61
C LEU A 61 -6.63 -2.60 -9.51
N TYR A 62 -7.03 -1.34 -9.45
CA TYR A 62 -6.37 -0.24 -10.14
C TYR A 62 -6.20 0.95 -9.15
N PRO A 63 -5.13 1.70 -9.26
CA PRO A 63 -3.98 1.55 -10.15
C PRO A 63 -2.92 0.56 -9.60
N VAL A 64 -1.91 0.26 -10.43
CA VAL A 64 -0.68 -0.42 -9.99
C VAL A 64 0.25 0.62 -9.37
N ALA A 65 0.74 0.33 -8.18
CA ALA A 65 1.70 1.17 -7.47
C ALA A 65 3.16 0.78 -7.79
N ILE A 66 4.09 1.66 -7.48
CA ILE A 66 5.53 1.38 -7.57
C ILE A 66 5.94 0.46 -6.43
N CYS A 67 5.51 0.78 -5.20
CA CYS A 67 5.70 -0.04 -4.00
C CYS A 67 4.70 0.39 -2.93
N ASP A 68 4.68 -0.30 -1.79
CA ASP A 68 4.04 0.17 -0.58
C ASP A 68 5.01 1.00 0.29
N LEU A 69 4.46 1.72 1.27
CA LEU A 69 5.23 2.60 2.14
C LEU A 69 6.22 1.83 3.04
N HIS A 70 5.95 0.56 3.36
CA HIS A 70 6.88 -0.28 4.12
C HIS A 70 8.13 -0.59 3.29
N THR A 71 7.94 -1.07 2.07
CA THR A 71 9.02 -1.30 1.09
C THR A 71 9.83 -0.03 0.83
N PHE A 72 9.15 1.13 0.71
CA PHE A 72 9.85 2.41 0.57
C PHE A 72 10.76 2.72 1.76
N PHE A 73 10.32 2.49 2.99
CA PHE A 73 11.17 2.69 4.17
C PHE A 73 12.34 1.71 4.22
N GLU A 74 12.16 0.45 3.81
CA GLU A 74 13.24 -0.52 3.69
C GLU A 74 14.27 -0.09 2.62
N ASP A 75 13.80 0.43 1.48
CA ASP A 75 14.66 0.95 0.42
C ASP A 75 15.51 2.15 0.89
N ILE A 76 14.91 3.06 1.68
CA ILE A 76 15.64 4.20 2.27
C ILE A 76 16.66 3.71 3.31
N GLU A 77 16.32 2.71 4.12
CA GLU A 77 17.26 2.14 5.08
C GLU A 77 18.42 1.44 4.37
N ALA A 78 18.16 0.68 3.31
CA ALA A 78 19.18 0.05 2.48
C ALA A 78 20.14 1.08 1.88
N TRP A 79 19.60 2.19 1.34
CA TRP A 79 20.39 3.30 0.83
C TRP A 79 21.26 3.95 1.93
N SER A 80 20.70 4.22 3.10
CA SER A 80 21.41 4.81 4.23
C SER A 80 22.58 3.94 4.70
N LYS A 81 22.40 2.59 4.75
CA LYS A 81 23.47 1.65 5.09
C LYS A 81 24.61 1.66 4.07
N VAL A 82 24.28 1.75 2.78
CA VAL A 82 25.27 1.81 1.71
C VAL A 82 26.06 3.13 1.76
N LEU A 83 25.41 4.24 2.09
CA LEU A 83 26.09 5.53 2.32
C LEU A 83 27.06 5.46 3.49
N ALA A 84 26.60 5.00 4.66
CA ALA A 84 27.43 4.88 5.86
C ALA A 84 28.67 3.99 5.67
N ALA A 85 28.56 2.93 4.87
CA ALA A 85 29.66 2.03 4.56
C ALA A 85 30.73 2.67 3.65
N ASN A 86 30.42 3.79 2.99
CA ASN A 86 31.29 4.42 1.99
C ASN A 86 31.81 5.82 2.42
N GLU A 87 31.72 6.19 3.69
CA GLU A 87 32.09 7.54 4.22
C GLU A 87 33.54 7.99 3.98
N ASN A 88 34.42 7.12 3.49
CA ASN A 88 35.86 7.42 3.32
C ASN A 88 36.33 7.61 1.86
N ARG A 89 35.45 7.63 0.85
CA ARG A 89 35.84 7.83 -0.55
C ARG A 89 34.71 8.50 -1.29
N ASP A 90 34.99 9.24 -2.37
CA ASP A 90 34.04 9.86 -3.33
C ASP A 90 32.72 9.07 -3.51
N SER A 91 31.88 9.20 -2.47
CA SER A 91 31.11 8.03 -1.93
C SER A 91 29.76 7.82 -2.60
N SER A 92 29.17 8.90 -3.17
CA SER A 92 27.79 8.79 -3.68
C SER A 92 27.68 7.92 -4.94
N LEU A 93 28.66 8.00 -5.84
CA LEU A 93 28.63 7.22 -7.09
C LEU A 93 28.93 5.74 -6.88
N LEU A 94 29.85 5.41 -5.95
CA LEU A 94 30.17 4.02 -5.61
C LEU A 94 29.02 3.39 -4.81
N ALA A 95 28.42 4.14 -3.89
CA ALA A 95 27.25 3.74 -3.14
C ALA A 95 26.07 3.43 -4.06
N ARG A 96 25.80 4.30 -5.04
CA ARG A 96 24.78 4.05 -6.07
C ARG A 96 25.03 2.77 -6.89
N ARG A 97 26.28 2.41 -7.13
CA ARG A 97 26.64 1.18 -7.89
C ARG A 97 26.43 -0.08 -7.07
N SER A 98 26.59 -0.03 -5.75
CA SER A 98 26.45 -1.18 -4.85
C SER A 98 25.01 -1.42 -4.37
N LEU A 99 24.08 -0.47 -4.58
CA LEU A 99 22.69 -0.62 -4.24
C LEU A 99 21.99 -1.63 -5.18
N ASP A 100 21.13 -2.44 -4.61
CA ASP A 100 20.31 -3.40 -5.36
C ASP A 100 19.57 -2.71 -6.52
N PRO A 101 19.60 -3.27 -7.75
CA PRO A 101 18.97 -2.68 -8.93
C PRO A 101 17.48 -2.38 -8.75
N ASP A 102 16.74 -3.25 -8.05
CA ASP A 102 15.29 -3.08 -7.84
C ASP A 102 15.00 -1.95 -6.86
N VAL A 103 15.78 -1.84 -5.77
CA VAL A 103 15.74 -0.70 -4.83
C VAL A 103 15.98 0.60 -5.58
N LYS A 104 17.03 0.63 -6.38
CA LYS A 104 17.38 1.82 -7.19
C LYS A 104 16.28 2.20 -8.17
N ALA A 105 15.69 1.21 -8.84
CA ALA A 105 14.60 1.44 -9.80
C ALA A 105 13.36 2.03 -9.11
N ARG A 106 12.95 1.49 -7.94
CA ARG A 106 11.81 2.01 -7.17
C ARG A 106 12.05 3.42 -6.67
N LEU A 107 13.21 3.69 -6.05
CA LEU A 107 13.55 5.01 -5.57
C LEU A 107 13.56 6.04 -6.70
N LYS A 108 14.15 5.70 -7.86
CA LYS A 108 14.13 6.56 -9.04
C LYS A 108 12.72 6.83 -9.55
N ALA A 109 11.87 5.81 -9.59
CA ALA A 109 10.47 5.93 -10.03
C ALA A 109 9.61 6.79 -9.09
N LEU A 110 10.02 6.92 -7.81
CA LEU A 110 9.40 7.82 -6.83
C LEU A 110 10.02 9.22 -6.84
N HIS A 111 10.89 9.54 -7.80
CA HIS A 111 11.66 10.79 -7.86
C HIS A 111 12.50 11.05 -6.60
N TYR A 112 12.97 9.98 -5.97
CA TYR A 112 13.97 10.10 -4.93
C TYR A 112 15.32 10.41 -5.59
N ASP A 113 15.67 11.66 -5.57
CA ASP A 113 17.00 12.08 -6.00
C ASP A 113 18.01 11.63 -4.95
N PHE A 114 18.89 10.73 -5.36
CA PHE A 114 19.97 10.26 -4.51
C PHE A 114 20.84 11.48 -4.17
N PRO A 115 20.88 11.91 -2.91
CA PRO A 115 21.55 13.15 -2.57
C PRO A 115 23.04 13.06 -2.81
N ASP A 116 23.58 14.05 -3.51
CA ASP A 116 25.01 14.36 -3.55
C ASP A 116 25.43 15.06 -2.24
N GLY A 117 24.88 14.63 -1.10
CA GLY A 117 25.05 15.26 0.21
C GLY A 117 24.02 16.35 0.55
N THR A 118 23.18 16.80 -0.37
CA THR A 118 22.15 17.84 -0.15
C THR A 118 20.72 17.31 -0.06
N GLY A 119 20.57 16.01 0.01
CA GLY A 119 19.44 15.16 0.22
C GLY A 119 18.05 15.71 -0.05
N ALA A 120 17.38 15.26 -1.10
CA ALA A 120 15.93 15.24 -1.08
C ALA A 120 15.50 14.36 0.08
N ASN A 121 15.03 14.99 1.14
CA ASN A 121 14.64 14.31 2.37
C ASN A 121 13.49 13.36 2.03
N TRP A 122 13.65 12.03 2.23
CA TRP A 122 12.58 11.05 2.09
C TRP A 122 11.29 11.51 2.78
N ALA A 123 11.43 12.26 3.87
CA ALA A 123 10.33 12.88 4.58
C ALA A 123 9.50 13.81 3.67
N SER A 124 10.10 14.53 2.73
CA SER A 124 9.33 15.38 1.82
C SER A 124 8.42 14.58 0.89
N ILE A 125 8.85 13.38 0.45
CA ILE A 125 8.03 12.46 -0.33
C ILE A 125 6.81 12.02 0.48
N VAL A 126 6.99 11.69 1.74
CA VAL A 126 5.90 11.25 2.63
C VAL A 126 5.00 12.43 3.01
N TYR A 127 5.58 13.55 3.45
CA TYR A 127 4.80 14.71 3.90
C TYR A 127 3.96 15.34 2.79
N SER A 128 4.47 15.38 1.56
CA SER A 128 3.68 15.89 0.42
C SER A 128 2.42 15.06 0.14
N ARG A 129 2.36 13.82 0.62
CA ARG A 129 1.26 12.88 0.41
C ARG A 129 0.35 12.69 1.64
N ILE A 130 0.68 13.28 2.78
CA ILE A 130 -0.15 13.17 4.00
C ILE A 130 -1.56 13.69 3.76
N GLY A 131 -1.72 14.79 3.01
CA GLY A 131 -3.04 15.30 2.63
C GLY A 131 -3.90 14.27 1.88
N CYS A 132 -3.27 13.48 1.01
CA CYS A 132 -3.92 12.40 0.29
C CYS A 132 -4.43 11.31 1.25
N LEU A 133 -3.60 10.92 2.22
CA LEU A 133 -3.97 9.92 3.23
C LEU A 133 -5.13 10.40 4.10
N VAL A 134 -5.05 11.65 4.60
CA VAL A 134 -6.12 12.26 5.41
C VAL A 134 -7.43 12.34 4.62
N SER A 135 -7.37 12.74 3.34
CA SER A 135 -8.54 12.81 2.45
C SER A 135 -9.18 11.42 2.28
N ALA A 136 -8.38 10.38 2.05
CA ALA A 136 -8.89 9.01 1.93
C ALA A 136 -9.56 8.52 3.22
N ILE A 137 -8.94 8.77 4.39
CA ILE A 137 -9.50 8.38 5.69
C ILE A 137 -10.80 9.13 5.97
N ALA A 138 -10.84 10.45 5.72
CA ALA A 138 -12.06 11.26 5.88
C ALA A 138 -13.20 10.74 4.98
N TYR A 139 -12.88 10.37 3.74
CA TYR A 139 -13.84 9.73 2.83
C TYR A 139 -14.35 8.41 3.39
N LEU A 140 -13.48 7.50 3.84
CA LEU A 140 -13.89 6.22 4.43
C LEU A 140 -14.86 6.44 5.60
N HIS A 141 -14.56 7.37 6.51
CA HIS A 141 -15.42 7.68 7.65
C HIS A 141 -16.77 8.29 7.20
N SER A 142 -16.79 9.08 6.13
CA SER A 142 -18.06 9.61 5.56
C SER A 142 -18.93 8.47 5.02
N GLN A 143 -18.32 7.42 4.47
CA GLN A 143 -18.99 6.20 4.00
C GLN A 143 -19.31 5.21 5.13
N LYS A 144 -19.08 5.58 6.40
CA LYS A 144 -19.26 4.73 7.58
C LYS A 144 -18.41 3.46 7.54
N ILE A 145 -17.19 3.56 7.00
CA ILE A 145 -16.24 2.45 6.92
C ILE A 145 -15.02 2.77 7.78
N ARG A 146 -14.61 1.80 8.63
CA ARG A 146 -13.34 1.79 9.34
C ARG A 146 -12.42 0.78 8.70
N HIS A 147 -11.20 1.18 8.34
CA HIS A 147 -10.24 0.28 7.69
C HIS A 147 -9.70 -0.80 8.64
N LYS A 148 -9.42 -0.44 9.89
CA LYS A 148 -8.98 -1.29 11.01
C LYS A 148 -7.59 -1.94 10.85
N ASP A 149 -6.91 -1.80 9.70
CA ASP A 149 -5.56 -2.31 9.47
C ASP A 149 -4.70 -1.29 8.68
N LEU A 150 -4.77 -0.01 9.08
CA LEU A 150 -3.90 1.01 8.50
C LEU A 150 -2.47 0.80 8.99
N LYS A 151 -1.58 0.51 8.04
CA LYS A 151 -0.15 0.28 8.26
C LYS A 151 0.63 0.60 6.99
N PRO A 152 1.95 0.80 7.06
CA PRO A 152 2.75 1.16 5.89
C PRO A 152 2.59 0.21 4.70
N SER A 153 2.47 -1.10 4.91
CA SER A 153 2.27 -2.07 3.83
C SER A 153 0.90 -2.00 3.14
N ASN A 154 -0.08 -1.28 3.74
CA ASN A 154 -1.41 -1.04 3.15
C ASN A 154 -1.55 0.38 2.58
N ILE A 155 -0.45 1.12 2.44
CA ILE A 155 -0.36 2.43 1.82
C ILE A 155 0.54 2.30 0.60
N LEU A 156 -0.03 2.36 -0.58
CA LEU A 156 0.66 2.22 -1.85
C LEU A 156 1.18 3.58 -2.34
N LEU A 157 2.37 3.58 -2.94
CA LEU A 157 3.02 4.78 -3.45
C LEU A 157 3.19 4.72 -4.97
N ALA A 158 2.97 5.87 -5.61
CA ALA A 158 3.38 6.16 -6.96
C ALA A 158 4.10 7.50 -7.01
N GLU A 159 4.47 7.93 -8.20
CA GLU A 159 5.27 9.13 -8.46
C GLU A 159 4.81 10.36 -7.66
N SER A 160 3.53 10.69 -7.68
CA SER A 160 2.94 11.87 -7.02
C SER A 160 1.73 11.57 -6.15
N GLN A 161 1.35 10.32 -6.00
CA GLN A 161 0.10 9.91 -5.33
C GLN A 161 0.32 8.76 -4.36
N LEU A 162 -0.68 8.54 -3.51
CA LEU A 162 -0.79 7.32 -2.70
C LEU A 162 -2.21 6.78 -2.75
N TRP A 163 -2.36 5.49 -2.42
CA TRP A 163 -3.66 4.83 -2.28
C TRP A 163 -3.67 3.94 -1.04
N ILE A 164 -4.83 3.89 -0.39
CA ILE A 164 -5.12 2.90 0.65
C ILE A 164 -5.61 1.62 -0.04
N THR A 165 -5.12 0.47 0.43
CA THR A 165 -5.45 -0.87 -0.04
C THR A 165 -5.73 -1.84 1.11
N ASP A 166 -6.15 -3.07 0.79
CA ASP A 166 -6.40 -4.19 1.72
C ASP A 166 -7.52 -3.93 2.74
N PHE A 167 -8.75 -4.01 2.26
CA PHE A 167 -9.97 -3.81 3.04
C PHE A 167 -10.49 -5.10 3.72
N GLY A 168 -9.68 -6.17 3.77
CA GLY A 168 -10.09 -7.45 4.36
C GLY A 168 -10.47 -7.37 5.84
N SER A 169 -9.88 -6.43 6.59
CA SER A 169 -10.21 -6.17 8.00
C SER A 169 -11.24 -5.05 8.20
N ALA A 170 -11.64 -4.38 7.12
CA ALA A 170 -12.52 -3.21 7.21
C ALA A 170 -13.94 -3.57 7.68
N THR A 171 -14.59 -2.64 8.35
CA THR A 171 -15.93 -2.82 8.92
C THR A 171 -16.83 -1.64 8.56
N ASP A 172 -18.05 -1.96 8.11
CA ASP A 172 -19.13 -1.00 7.98
C ASP A 172 -19.79 -0.81 9.35
N PHE A 173 -19.73 0.40 9.87
CA PHE A 173 -20.31 0.75 11.17
C PHE A 173 -21.64 1.51 11.06
N SER A 174 -22.26 1.56 9.87
CA SER A 174 -23.55 2.25 9.67
C SER A 174 -24.68 1.70 10.54
N GLN A 175 -24.60 0.39 10.89
CA GLN A 175 -25.60 -0.31 11.69
C GLN A 175 -25.18 -0.55 13.14
N LEU A 176 -23.94 -0.16 13.51
CA LEU A 176 -23.45 -0.37 14.87
C LEU A 176 -23.99 0.73 15.81
N SER A 177 -24.70 0.34 16.86
CA SER A 177 -24.94 1.22 18.00
C SER A 177 -23.62 1.61 18.66
N GLN A 178 -23.52 2.78 19.26
CA GLN A 178 -22.27 3.38 19.79
C GLN A 178 -21.47 2.48 20.75
N SER A 179 -22.05 1.40 21.26
CA SER A 179 -21.46 0.50 22.24
C SER A 179 -20.93 -0.83 21.66
N ALA A 180 -21.11 -1.13 20.38
CA ALA A 180 -20.62 -2.36 19.80
C ALA A 180 -19.15 -2.24 19.40
N THR A 181 -18.25 -2.69 20.28
CA THR A 181 -16.84 -2.90 19.95
C THR A 181 -16.72 -4.22 19.19
N ASP A 182 -16.53 -4.11 17.88
CA ASP A 182 -16.23 -5.26 17.03
C ASP A 182 -14.80 -5.75 17.38
N ASN A 183 -14.69 -7.01 17.82
CA ASN A 183 -13.45 -7.60 18.30
C ASN A 183 -12.44 -7.98 17.20
N GLU A 184 -12.80 -7.83 15.94
CA GLU A 184 -11.86 -8.02 14.82
C GLU A 184 -10.86 -6.85 14.80
N ARG A 185 -9.64 -7.10 15.25
CA ARG A 185 -8.54 -6.12 15.28
C ARG A 185 -7.59 -6.37 14.12
N GLY A 186 -7.01 -5.28 13.59
CA GLY A 186 -5.95 -5.31 12.59
C GLY A 186 -4.60 -5.76 13.16
N THR A 187 -3.51 -5.17 12.69
CA THR A 187 -2.13 -5.52 13.11
C THR A 187 -1.79 -4.89 14.46
N PRO A 188 -1.55 -5.67 15.56
CA PRO A 188 -1.39 -5.15 16.92
C PRO A 188 -0.34 -4.04 17.09
N ARG A 189 0.75 -4.12 16.33
CA ARG A 189 1.84 -3.12 16.37
C ARG A 189 1.38 -1.69 16.04
N TYR A 190 0.26 -1.55 15.34
CA TYR A 190 -0.27 -0.27 14.87
C TYR A 190 -1.57 0.15 15.56
N PHE A 191 -1.92 -0.50 16.67
CA PHE A 191 -3.06 -0.05 17.48
C PHE A 191 -2.74 1.27 18.16
N ALA A 192 -3.75 2.12 18.32
CA ALA A 192 -3.63 3.28 19.17
C ALA A 192 -3.42 2.83 20.61
N PRO A 193 -2.55 3.48 21.39
CA PRO A 193 -2.50 3.28 22.82
C PRO A 193 -3.81 3.82 23.41
N GLU A 194 -4.58 2.96 24.03
CA GLU A 194 -5.83 3.30 24.75
C GLU A 194 -5.56 3.24 26.24
#